data_452ff31d1c515787f9b033abb2ad1d92
#
_entry.id   452ff31d1c515787f9b033abb2ad1d92
#
_cell.length_a   1.000
_cell.length_b   1.000
_cell.length_c   1.000
_cell.angle_alpha   90.00
_cell.angle_beta   90.00
_cell.angle_gamma   90.00
#
_symmetry.space_group_name_H-M   'P 1'
#
loop_
_entity.id
_entity.type
_entity.pdbx_description
1 polymer ?
#
loop_
_entity_poly.entity_id
_entity_poly.type
_entity_poly.pdbx_seq_one_letter_code
_entity_poly.pdbx_strand_id
1 'polypeptide(L)'
;MDKSEKISWLEQFKIACLKPSQYKRLLDLAKGKVILFLAAITLITTILGYGMDIAGFTVSVGGWKNFILNRLPAFELKDGTLSVDQEMDFEIGGVHFVADTSKDKVSTEDLSNKYQMELVFAKNEMVVKNTAVGNMMNTFSFKNMKNVEFNNQAMVSMVPMIRIFIVIMFFTQWIANIISYLTVCIFITMLTYFNQRTRMDRKNREDVSFGKIFKLSIYARVIFELVETIGVTAGSAIFTGMAWMFISYFGSYQLLLAGFMRPEDRQKPDEML
;
A
#
# COMPACT_ATOMS: atom_id res chain seq x y z
N MET A 1 0.11 -28.45 33.06
CA MET A 1 -0.84 -27.43 32.57
C MET A 1 -0.02 -26.22 32.18
N ASP A 2 0.17 -26.08 30.89
CA ASP A 2 1.01 -25.04 30.30
C ASP A 2 0.29 -23.70 30.41
N LYS A 3 0.84 -22.77 31.19
CA LYS A 3 0.39 -21.38 31.22
C LYS A 3 0.94 -20.71 29.95
N SER A 4 0.29 -20.95 28.80
CA SER A 4 0.52 -20.09 27.65
C SER A 4 0.15 -18.66 28.07
N GLU A 5 1.14 -17.87 28.39
CA GLU A 5 1.00 -16.47 28.75
C GLU A 5 0.11 -15.80 27.69
N LYS A 6 -1.03 -15.26 28.11
CA LYS A 6 -1.99 -14.61 27.20
C LYS A 6 -1.41 -13.26 26.77
N ILE A 7 -0.46 -13.28 25.82
CA ILE A 7 0.06 -12.04 25.26
C ILE A 7 -1.07 -11.30 24.53
N SER A 8 -1.39 -10.10 25.00
CA SER A 8 -2.41 -9.23 24.40
C SER A 8 -1.94 -8.66 23.08
N TRP A 9 -2.84 -8.13 22.27
CA TRP A 9 -2.50 -7.48 21.02
C TRP A 9 -1.53 -6.29 21.22
N LEU A 10 -1.78 -5.45 22.21
CA LEU A 10 -0.91 -4.32 22.57
C LEU A 10 0.47 -4.78 23.02
N GLU A 11 0.56 -5.91 23.72
CA GLU A 11 1.85 -6.46 24.11
C GLU A 11 2.61 -7.02 22.90
N GLN A 12 1.92 -7.69 21.96
CA GLN A 12 2.52 -8.09 20.69
C GLN A 12 3.09 -6.89 19.94
N PHE A 13 2.32 -5.79 19.84
CA PHE A 13 2.74 -4.56 19.20
C PHE A 13 3.98 -3.94 19.90
N LYS A 14 3.96 -3.87 21.24
CA LYS A 14 5.08 -3.39 22.04
C LYS A 14 6.36 -4.23 21.82
N ILE A 15 6.22 -5.55 21.78
CA ILE A 15 7.34 -6.46 21.50
C ILE A 15 7.84 -6.24 20.08
N ALA A 16 6.94 -6.16 19.09
CA ALA A 16 7.29 -5.98 17.69
C ALA A 16 8.12 -4.70 17.43
N CYS A 17 7.71 -3.59 18.04
CA CYS A 17 8.32 -2.29 17.76
C CYS A 17 9.49 -1.93 18.70
N LEU A 18 9.42 -2.34 19.97
CA LEU A 18 10.30 -1.79 21.02
C LEU A 18 11.18 -2.84 21.72
N LYS A 19 10.86 -4.14 21.62
CA LYS A 19 11.53 -5.18 22.41
C LYS A 19 11.93 -6.40 21.56
N PRO A 20 12.82 -6.25 20.57
CA PRO A 20 13.21 -7.37 19.69
C PRO A 20 13.80 -8.57 20.48
N SER A 21 14.45 -8.32 21.61
CA SER A 21 14.97 -9.39 22.49
C SER A 21 13.90 -10.33 23.04
N GLN A 22 12.62 -9.92 23.02
CA GLN A 22 11.48 -10.72 23.48
C GLN A 22 10.75 -11.47 22.35
N TYR A 23 11.22 -11.42 21.11
CA TYR A 23 10.58 -12.09 19.97
C TYR A 23 10.34 -13.58 20.19
N LYS A 24 11.20 -14.26 20.95
CA LYS A 24 11.01 -15.69 21.28
C LYS A 24 9.66 -15.97 21.96
N ARG A 25 9.13 -15.03 22.76
CA ARG A 25 7.80 -15.16 23.39
C ARG A 25 6.67 -15.20 22.37
N LEU A 26 6.86 -14.61 21.19
CA LEU A 26 5.86 -14.59 20.12
C LEU A 26 5.78 -15.91 19.36
N LEU A 27 6.79 -16.80 19.49
CA LEU A 27 6.79 -18.10 18.83
C LEU A 27 5.67 -19.02 19.34
N ASP A 28 5.30 -18.89 20.62
CA ASP A 28 4.29 -19.75 21.27
C ASP A 28 2.86 -19.30 20.98
N LEU A 29 2.68 -18.16 20.30
CA LEU A 29 1.37 -17.67 19.92
C LEU A 29 0.70 -18.61 18.90
N ALA A 30 -0.61 -18.81 19.05
CA ALA A 30 -1.41 -19.55 18.08
C ALA A 30 -1.41 -18.83 16.72
N LYS A 31 -1.41 -19.60 15.62
CA LYS A 31 -1.41 -19.06 14.25
C LYS A 31 -2.52 -18.03 14.02
N GLY A 32 -3.72 -18.26 14.56
CA GLY A 32 -4.84 -17.32 14.45
C GLY A 32 -4.56 -15.95 15.05
N LYS A 33 -3.81 -15.87 16.18
CA LYS A 33 -3.41 -14.59 16.77
C LYS A 33 -2.44 -13.82 15.89
N VAL A 34 -1.50 -14.53 15.24
CA VAL A 34 -0.54 -13.92 14.30
C VAL A 34 -1.25 -13.38 13.06
N ILE A 35 -2.18 -14.15 12.50
CA ILE A 35 -2.99 -13.71 11.34
C ILE A 35 -3.82 -12.48 11.72
N LEU A 36 -4.47 -12.50 12.88
CA LEU A 36 -5.25 -11.35 13.35
C LEU A 36 -4.37 -10.11 13.58
N PHE A 37 -3.18 -10.31 14.12
CA PHE A 37 -2.20 -9.23 14.30
C PHE A 37 -1.77 -8.62 12.96
N LEU A 38 -1.40 -9.46 11.98
CA LEU A 38 -1.07 -9.04 10.63
C LEU A 38 -2.23 -8.26 9.98
N ALA A 39 -3.44 -8.82 10.03
CA ALA A 39 -4.62 -8.17 9.47
C ALA A 39 -4.89 -6.80 10.12
N ALA A 40 -4.71 -6.68 11.44
CA ALA A 40 -4.88 -5.42 12.14
C ALA A 40 -3.79 -4.38 11.77
N ILE A 41 -2.52 -4.77 11.68
CA ILE A 41 -1.44 -3.86 11.28
C ILE A 41 -1.65 -3.37 9.85
N THR A 42 -1.93 -4.26 8.91
CA THR A 42 -2.17 -3.88 7.51
C THR A 42 -3.44 -3.04 7.34
N LEU A 43 -4.47 -3.25 8.18
CA LEU A 43 -5.65 -2.40 8.21
C LEU A 43 -5.31 -0.99 8.71
N ILE A 44 -4.53 -0.88 9.78
CA ILE A 44 -4.08 0.40 10.32
C ILE A 44 -3.28 1.17 9.25
N THR A 45 -2.33 0.52 8.59
CA THR A 45 -1.53 1.17 7.53
C THR A 45 -2.39 1.56 6.32
N THR A 46 -3.40 0.76 5.96
CA THR A 46 -4.36 1.13 4.90
C THR A 46 -5.21 2.34 5.29
N ILE A 47 -5.64 2.44 6.55
CA ILE A 47 -6.39 3.61 7.05
C ILE A 47 -5.49 4.85 7.05
N LEU A 48 -4.26 4.73 7.53
CA LEU A 48 -3.29 5.85 7.60
C LEU A 48 -2.86 6.34 6.21
N GLY A 49 -2.70 5.45 5.23
CA GLY A 49 -2.42 5.83 3.84
C GLY A 49 -3.71 6.20 3.11
N TYR A 50 -4.28 5.24 2.40
CA TYR A 50 -5.42 5.45 1.52
C TYR A 50 -6.64 6.12 2.20
N GLY A 51 -6.95 5.72 3.45
CA GLY A 51 -8.09 6.28 4.18
C GLY A 51 -7.93 7.77 4.46
N MET A 52 -6.73 8.20 4.90
CA MET A 52 -6.45 9.61 5.19
C MET A 52 -6.38 10.46 3.92
N ASP A 53 -5.85 9.92 2.81
CA ASP A 53 -5.80 10.62 1.53
C ASP A 53 -7.21 10.94 1.01
N ILE A 54 -8.12 9.94 1.00
CA ILE A 54 -9.52 10.14 0.59
C ILE A 54 -10.26 11.07 1.56
N ALA A 55 -10.05 10.95 2.86
CA ALA A 55 -10.66 11.85 3.84
C ALA A 55 -10.14 13.28 3.68
N GLY A 56 -8.84 13.46 3.54
CA GLY A 56 -8.19 14.75 3.32
C GLY A 56 -8.71 15.42 2.05
N PHE A 57 -8.75 14.70 0.93
CA PHE A 57 -9.36 15.20 -0.30
C PHE A 57 -10.83 15.60 -0.09
N THR A 58 -11.65 14.72 0.50
CA THR A 58 -13.08 14.99 0.71
C THR A 58 -13.31 16.26 1.53
N VAL A 59 -12.49 16.47 2.57
CA VAL A 59 -12.56 17.67 3.43
C VAL A 59 -12.10 18.92 2.66
N SER A 60 -10.98 18.83 1.93
CA SER A 60 -10.39 19.98 1.21
C SER A 60 -11.32 20.54 0.12
N VAL A 61 -12.12 19.70 -0.49
CA VAL A 61 -13.10 20.11 -1.54
C VAL A 61 -14.50 20.41 -1.01
N GLY A 62 -14.75 20.23 0.31
CA GLY A 62 -16.06 20.43 0.92
C GLY A 62 -17.08 19.33 0.57
N GLY A 63 -16.60 18.12 0.25
CA GLY A 63 -17.38 16.95 -0.11
C GLY A 63 -17.56 16.75 -1.62
N TRP A 64 -17.85 15.52 -2.01
CA TRP A 64 -17.93 15.08 -3.40
C TRP A 64 -18.94 15.88 -4.24
N LYS A 65 -20.12 16.18 -3.67
CA LYS A 65 -21.13 16.98 -4.36
C LYS A 65 -20.62 18.40 -4.65
N ASN A 66 -19.97 19.04 -3.67
CA ASN A 66 -19.40 20.36 -3.83
C ASN A 66 -18.26 20.35 -4.86
N PHE A 67 -17.42 19.33 -4.83
CA PHE A 67 -16.35 19.15 -5.83
C PHE A 67 -16.91 19.10 -7.24
N ILE A 68 -17.91 18.25 -7.50
CA ILE A 68 -18.49 18.07 -8.84
C ILE A 68 -19.18 19.32 -9.36
N LEU A 69 -19.90 20.06 -8.49
CA LEU A 69 -20.70 21.21 -8.93
C LEU A 69 -19.91 22.53 -9.00
N ASN A 70 -18.90 22.68 -8.11
CA ASN A 70 -18.27 23.99 -7.88
C ASN A 70 -16.76 24.00 -8.12
N ARG A 71 -16.12 22.84 -8.27
CA ARG A 71 -14.66 22.73 -8.49
C ARG A 71 -14.33 22.14 -9.84
N LEU A 72 -15.11 21.18 -10.33
CA LEU A 72 -14.94 20.69 -11.70
C LEU A 72 -15.53 21.72 -12.67
N PRO A 73 -14.84 22.03 -13.77
CA PRO A 73 -15.42 22.76 -14.90
C PRO A 73 -16.71 22.07 -15.37
N ALA A 74 -17.60 22.85 -15.97
CA ALA A 74 -18.77 22.25 -16.55
C ALA A 74 -18.35 21.35 -17.72
N PHE A 75 -18.92 20.17 -17.76
CA PHE A 75 -18.69 19.21 -18.83
C PHE A 75 -20.00 18.57 -19.29
N GLU A 76 -20.04 18.18 -20.53
CA GLU A 76 -21.17 17.47 -21.14
C GLU A 76 -20.65 16.41 -22.13
N LEU A 77 -21.03 15.15 -21.90
CA LEU A 77 -20.93 14.10 -22.90
C LEU A 77 -22.30 13.91 -23.53
N LYS A 78 -22.39 14.22 -24.81
CA LYS A 78 -23.64 14.13 -25.59
C LYS A 78 -23.32 13.67 -27.01
N ASP A 79 -24.17 12.81 -27.56
CA ASP A 79 -24.04 12.29 -28.93
C ASP A 79 -22.65 11.67 -29.23
N GLY A 80 -21.99 11.10 -28.19
CA GLY A 80 -20.68 10.50 -28.31
C GLY A 80 -19.54 11.52 -28.40
N THR A 81 -19.77 12.74 -27.96
CA THR A 81 -18.79 13.84 -27.93
C THR A 81 -18.74 14.44 -26.54
N LEU A 82 -17.54 14.53 -25.98
CA LEU A 82 -17.28 15.21 -24.70
C LEU A 82 -16.96 16.70 -25.01
N SER A 83 -17.52 17.59 -24.24
CA SER A 83 -17.10 18.99 -24.15
C SER A 83 -16.83 19.37 -22.72
N VAL A 84 -15.79 20.16 -22.46
CA VAL A 84 -15.48 20.79 -21.18
C VAL A 84 -15.27 22.28 -21.38
N ASP A 85 -15.80 23.08 -20.45
CA ASP A 85 -15.69 24.54 -20.56
C ASP A 85 -14.26 25.05 -20.37
N GLN A 86 -13.48 24.32 -19.60
CA GLN A 86 -12.08 24.61 -19.31
C GLN A 86 -11.28 23.32 -19.20
N GLU A 87 -10.01 23.35 -19.57
CA GLU A 87 -9.10 22.24 -19.38
C GLU A 87 -9.07 21.80 -17.91
N MET A 88 -9.08 20.49 -17.67
CA MET A 88 -8.99 19.91 -16.32
C MET A 88 -7.62 19.24 -16.18
N ASP A 89 -6.97 19.51 -15.06
CA ASP A 89 -5.74 18.83 -14.62
C ASP A 89 -5.74 18.78 -13.09
N PHE A 90 -5.96 17.59 -12.53
CA PHE A 90 -5.97 17.40 -11.08
C PHE A 90 -5.69 15.94 -10.69
N GLU A 91 -5.30 15.74 -9.44
CA GLU A 91 -5.02 14.41 -8.87
C GLU A 91 -5.97 14.09 -7.71
N ILE A 92 -6.49 12.86 -7.68
CA ILE A 92 -7.30 12.31 -6.58
C ILE A 92 -6.83 10.90 -6.26
N GLY A 93 -6.36 10.68 -5.04
CA GLY A 93 -6.03 9.32 -4.56
C GLY A 93 -4.99 8.59 -5.42
N GLY A 94 -4.01 9.32 -5.95
CA GLY A 94 -2.95 8.76 -6.81
C GLY A 94 -3.38 8.53 -8.28
N VAL A 95 -4.60 8.96 -8.66
CA VAL A 95 -5.07 8.96 -10.04
C VAL A 95 -5.03 10.38 -10.58
N HIS A 96 -4.32 10.56 -11.70
CA HIS A 96 -4.24 11.83 -12.42
C HIS A 96 -5.34 11.92 -13.48
N PHE A 97 -6.07 13.01 -13.47
CA PHE A 97 -7.18 13.29 -14.39
C PHE A 97 -6.85 14.50 -15.25
N VAL A 98 -6.86 14.32 -16.57
CA VAL A 98 -6.68 15.38 -17.54
C VAL A 98 -7.84 15.36 -18.51
N ALA A 99 -8.43 16.52 -18.84
CA ALA A 99 -9.43 16.63 -19.90
C ALA A 99 -9.15 17.86 -20.76
N ASP A 100 -8.86 17.61 -22.04
CA ASP A 100 -8.65 18.62 -23.07
C ASP A 100 -9.50 18.28 -24.31
N THR A 101 -10.68 18.88 -24.41
CA THR A 101 -11.61 18.65 -25.53
C THR A 101 -11.35 19.53 -26.73
N SER A 102 -10.29 20.35 -26.74
CA SER A 102 -9.78 20.99 -27.95
C SER A 102 -9.17 19.95 -28.92
N LYS A 103 -8.76 18.80 -28.40
CA LYS A 103 -8.21 17.67 -29.13
C LYS A 103 -9.28 16.63 -29.40
N ASP A 104 -9.32 16.10 -30.61
CA ASP A 104 -10.24 15.02 -30.98
C ASP A 104 -9.86 13.67 -30.37
N LYS A 105 -8.55 13.45 -30.14
CA LYS A 105 -7.97 12.20 -29.60
C LYS A 105 -6.82 12.48 -28.65
N VAL A 106 -6.56 11.53 -27.78
CA VAL A 106 -5.40 11.54 -26.89
C VAL A 106 -4.15 11.10 -27.66
N SER A 107 -3.11 11.91 -27.61
CA SER A 107 -1.77 11.56 -28.14
C SER A 107 -0.88 10.95 -27.06
N THR A 108 0.21 10.31 -27.44
CA THR A 108 1.21 9.82 -26.50
C THR A 108 1.89 10.93 -25.70
N GLU A 109 1.92 12.15 -26.24
CA GLU A 109 2.50 13.34 -25.59
C GLU A 109 1.62 13.86 -24.46
N ASP A 110 0.30 13.56 -24.49
CA ASP A 110 -0.65 13.92 -23.44
C ASP A 110 -0.54 13.04 -22.19
N LEU A 111 0.22 11.94 -22.29
CA LEU A 111 0.39 10.97 -21.22
C LEU A 111 1.68 11.23 -20.45
N SER A 112 1.58 11.49 -19.15
CA SER A 112 2.73 11.66 -18.27
C SER A 112 3.31 10.29 -17.86
N ASN A 113 4.64 10.23 -17.65
CA ASN A 113 5.29 9.09 -16.99
C ASN A 113 5.44 9.27 -15.47
N LYS A 114 4.89 10.36 -14.93
CA LYS A 114 4.99 10.73 -13.52
C LYS A 114 4.01 9.94 -12.65
N TYR A 115 2.83 9.62 -13.20
CA TYR A 115 1.72 9.02 -12.46
C TYR A 115 1.59 7.53 -12.75
N GLN A 116 1.21 6.76 -11.73
CA GLN A 116 0.96 5.32 -11.89
C GLN A 116 -0.37 5.03 -12.61
N MET A 117 -1.34 5.89 -12.42
CA MET A 117 -2.64 5.80 -13.09
C MET A 117 -3.06 7.17 -13.60
N GLU A 118 -3.43 7.23 -14.88
CA GLU A 118 -3.91 8.43 -15.55
C GLU A 118 -5.19 8.14 -16.31
N LEU A 119 -6.12 9.09 -16.22
CA LEU A 119 -7.32 9.17 -17.07
C LEU A 119 -7.24 10.45 -17.88
N VAL A 120 -7.02 10.30 -19.17
CA VAL A 120 -6.91 11.44 -20.11
C VAL A 120 -8.11 11.42 -21.04
N PHE A 121 -8.84 12.53 -21.07
CA PHE A 121 -10.06 12.70 -21.83
C PHE A 121 -9.82 13.69 -22.96
N ALA A 122 -10.11 13.27 -24.18
CA ALA A 122 -10.23 14.12 -25.35
C ALA A 122 -11.70 14.20 -25.79
N LYS A 123 -12.01 14.94 -26.84
CA LYS A 123 -13.36 15.14 -27.35
C LYS A 123 -14.10 13.84 -27.69
N ASN A 124 -13.41 12.85 -28.30
CA ASN A 124 -14.04 11.64 -28.85
C ASN A 124 -13.66 10.36 -28.12
N GLU A 125 -12.73 10.42 -27.15
CA GLU A 125 -12.23 9.24 -26.47
C GLU A 125 -11.63 9.58 -25.11
N MET A 126 -11.50 8.51 -24.28
CA MET A 126 -10.76 8.53 -23.03
C MET A 126 -9.68 7.46 -23.07
N VAL A 127 -8.50 7.78 -22.57
CA VAL A 127 -7.41 6.83 -22.37
C VAL A 127 -7.20 6.61 -20.88
N VAL A 128 -7.15 5.34 -20.47
CA VAL A 128 -6.78 4.91 -19.13
C VAL A 128 -5.38 4.29 -19.22
N LYS A 129 -4.40 4.91 -18.59
CA LYS A 129 -3.03 4.41 -18.49
C LYS A 129 -2.78 3.91 -17.07
N ASN A 130 -2.22 2.71 -16.94
CA ASN A 130 -1.81 2.14 -15.67
C ASN A 130 -0.40 1.54 -15.81
N THR A 131 0.58 2.15 -15.13
CA THR A 131 1.98 1.70 -15.15
C THR A 131 2.28 0.67 -14.06
N ALA A 132 1.44 0.57 -13.02
CA ALA A 132 1.63 -0.41 -11.95
C ALA A 132 1.41 -1.86 -12.42
N VAL A 133 0.64 -2.05 -13.51
CA VAL A 133 0.32 -3.36 -14.07
C VAL A 133 0.88 -3.44 -15.52
N GLY A 134 2.21 -3.26 -15.68
CA GLY A 134 2.88 -3.52 -16.95
C GLY A 134 2.60 -2.53 -18.07
N ASN A 135 2.45 -1.23 -17.78
CA ASN A 135 2.18 -0.19 -18.78
C ASN A 135 0.90 -0.45 -19.61
N MET A 136 -0.16 -0.92 -18.98
CA MET A 136 -1.43 -1.12 -19.66
C MET A 136 -2.04 0.22 -20.07
N MET A 137 -2.43 0.31 -21.33
CA MET A 137 -3.12 1.46 -21.90
C MET A 137 -4.38 0.98 -22.61
N ASN A 138 -5.54 1.50 -22.18
CA ASN A 138 -6.83 1.18 -22.77
C ASN A 138 -7.50 2.46 -23.28
N THR A 139 -7.94 2.44 -24.52
CA THR A 139 -8.67 3.55 -25.14
C THR A 139 -10.14 3.23 -25.24
N PHE A 140 -10.98 4.12 -24.76
CA PHE A 140 -12.44 4.04 -24.81
C PHE A 140 -12.99 5.13 -25.69
N SER A 141 -13.57 4.77 -26.85
CA SER A 141 -14.19 5.72 -27.75
C SER A 141 -15.63 6.07 -27.32
N PHE A 142 -15.94 7.35 -27.29
CA PHE A 142 -17.28 7.83 -26.95
C PHE A 142 -18.29 7.64 -28.08
N LYS A 143 -17.84 7.30 -29.29
CA LYS A 143 -18.73 7.04 -30.44
C LYS A 143 -19.81 5.99 -30.17
N ASN A 144 -19.55 5.07 -29.25
CA ASN A 144 -20.50 4.03 -28.84
C ASN A 144 -21.49 4.51 -27.78
N MET A 145 -21.38 5.76 -27.32
CA MET A 145 -22.19 6.37 -26.25
C MET A 145 -23.17 7.42 -26.82
N LYS A 146 -23.58 7.29 -28.07
CA LYS A 146 -24.46 8.29 -28.75
C LYS A 146 -25.79 8.55 -28.05
N ASN A 147 -26.29 7.60 -27.25
CA ASN A 147 -27.55 7.73 -26.52
C ASN A 147 -27.34 8.08 -25.04
N VAL A 148 -26.11 8.43 -24.65
CA VAL A 148 -25.77 8.76 -23.26
C VAL A 148 -25.62 10.28 -23.16
N GLU A 149 -26.42 10.90 -22.29
CA GLU A 149 -26.21 12.27 -21.84
C GLU A 149 -25.64 12.23 -20.43
N PHE A 150 -24.42 12.77 -20.24
CA PHE A 150 -23.74 12.76 -18.98
C PHE A 150 -23.05 14.10 -18.72
N ASN A 151 -23.37 14.72 -17.59
CA ASN A 151 -22.86 16.04 -17.19
C ASN A 151 -22.65 16.12 -15.68
N ASN A 152 -22.26 17.29 -15.15
CA ASN A 152 -22.05 17.48 -13.71
C ASN A 152 -23.27 17.08 -12.87
N GLN A 153 -24.50 17.35 -13.31
CA GLN A 153 -25.73 16.99 -12.60
C GLN A 153 -25.92 15.46 -12.55
N ALA A 154 -25.71 14.79 -13.68
CA ALA A 154 -25.74 13.33 -13.76
C ALA A 154 -24.66 12.71 -12.86
N MET A 155 -23.45 13.29 -12.85
CA MET A 155 -22.36 12.84 -11.99
C MET A 155 -22.69 13.01 -10.50
N VAL A 156 -23.38 14.08 -10.09
CA VAL A 156 -23.84 14.26 -8.71
C VAL A 156 -24.80 13.14 -8.29
N SER A 157 -25.69 12.71 -9.18
CA SER A 157 -26.60 11.58 -8.89
C SER A 157 -25.86 10.26 -8.64
N MET A 158 -24.62 10.13 -9.15
CA MET A 158 -23.76 8.97 -8.94
C MET A 158 -22.92 9.02 -7.66
N VAL A 159 -22.96 10.10 -6.88
CA VAL A 159 -22.19 10.21 -5.62
C VAL A 159 -22.40 9.03 -4.66
N PRO A 160 -23.61 8.47 -4.47
CA PRO A 160 -23.76 7.26 -3.67
C PRO A 160 -22.95 6.07 -4.21
N MET A 161 -22.90 5.91 -5.53
CA MET A 161 -22.14 4.85 -6.21
C MET A 161 -20.62 5.08 -6.08
N ILE A 162 -20.17 6.33 -6.18
CA ILE A 162 -18.77 6.71 -5.92
C ILE A 162 -18.35 6.32 -4.50
N ARG A 163 -19.20 6.54 -3.50
CA ARG A 163 -18.92 6.14 -2.11
C ARG A 163 -18.78 4.63 -1.97
N ILE A 164 -19.65 3.85 -2.61
CA ILE A 164 -19.55 2.38 -2.60
C ILE A 164 -18.24 1.95 -3.28
N PHE A 165 -17.89 2.57 -4.40
CA PHE A 165 -16.63 2.30 -5.10
C PHE A 165 -15.40 2.59 -4.23
N ILE A 166 -15.38 3.71 -3.50
CA ILE A 166 -14.32 4.06 -2.55
C ILE A 166 -14.16 2.96 -1.47
N VAL A 167 -15.28 2.45 -0.94
CA VAL A 167 -15.24 1.36 0.05
C VAL A 167 -14.67 0.07 -0.56
N ILE A 168 -15.08 -0.28 -1.78
CA ILE A 168 -14.54 -1.45 -2.48
C ILE A 168 -13.04 -1.28 -2.70
N MET A 169 -12.60 -0.10 -3.17
CA MET A 169 -11.18 0.21 -3.38
C MET A 169 -10.38 0.15 -2.07
N PHE A 170 -10.96 0.60 -0.96
CA PHE A 170 -10.33 0.47 0.37
C PHE A 170 -10.05 -0.99 0.73
N PHE A 171 -11.01 -1.89 0.56
CA PHE A 171 -10.80 -3.31 0.83
C PHE A 171 -9.81 -3.96 -0.15
N THR A 172 -9.85 -3.56 -1.42
CA THR A 172 -8.88 -4.01 -2.43
C THR A 172 -7.46 -3.58 -2.05
N GLN A 173 -7.29 -2.33 -1.63
CA GLN A 173 -6.00 -1.81 -1.17
C GLN A 173 -5.52 -2.53 0.10
N TRP A 174 -6.43 -2.82 1.03
CA TRP A 174 -6.07 -3.60 2.23
C TRP A 174 -5.58 -5.00 1.89
N ILE A 175 -6.25 -5.71 0.98
CA ILE A 175 -5.80 -7.03 0.51
C ILE A 175 -4.43 -6.91 -0.19
N ALA A 176 -4.23 -5.91 -1.03
CA ALA A 176 -2.96 -5.66 -1.69
C ALA A 176 -1.83 -5.40 -0.67
N ASN A 177 -2.10 -4.63 0.38
CA ASN A 177 -1.15 -4.40 1.48
C ASN A 177 -0.80 -5.69 2.23
N ILE A 178 -1.78 -6.59 2.48
CA ILE A 178 -1.51 -7.90 3.09
C ILE A 178 -0.55 -8.70 2.20
N ILE A 179 -0.82 -8.78 0.91
CA ILE A 179 0.01 -9.53 -0.05
C ILE A 179 1.42 -8.95 -0.11
N SER A 180 1.56 -7.62 -0.23
CA SER A 180 2.84 -6.93 -0.25
C SER A 180 3.64 -7.20 1.02
N TYR A 181 3.01 -7.02 2.18
CA TYR A 181 3.61 -7.28 3.49
C TYR A 181 4.14 -8.71 3.61
N LEU A 182 3.32 -9.69 3.25
CA LEU A 182 3.70 -11.11 3.27
C LEU A 182 4.84 -11.42 2.30
N THR A 183 4.86 -10.80 1.13
CA THR A 183 5.94 -10.97 0.14
C THR A 183 7.28 -10.52 0.73
N VAL A 184 7.32 -9.37 1.38
CA VAL A 184 8.51 -8.86 2.08
C VAL A 184 8.91 -9.80 3.22
N CYS A 185 7.94 -10.28 4.02
CA CYS A 185 8.20 -11.23 5.10
C CYS A 185 8.79 -12.55 4.59
N ILE A 186 8.30 -13.07 3.47
CA ILE A 186 8.85 -14.28 2.83
C ILE A 186 10.30 -14.04 2.41
N PHE A 187 10.59 -12.91 1.76
CA PHE A 187 11.93 -12.57 1.32
C PHE A 187 12.92 -12.48 2.50
N ILE A 188 12.56 -11.74 3.56
CA ILE A 188 13.37 -11.63 4.78
C ILE A 188 13.56 -13.00 5.44
N THR A 189 12.51 -13.83 5.46
CA THR A 189 12.56 -15.18 6.01
C THR A 189 13.52 -16.06 5.23
N MET A 190 13.49 -16.02 3.91
CA MET A 190 14.41 -16.77 3.04
C MET A 190 15.87 -16.37 3.32
N LEU A 191 16.16 -15.08 3.31
CA LEU A 191 17.51 -14.56 3.62
C LEU A 191 17.99 -15.04 4.99
N THR A 192 17.13 -14.92 6.00
CA THR A 192 17.47 -15.32 7.37
C THR A 192 17.67 -16.82 7.47
N TYR A 193 16.77 -17.62 6.88
CA TYR A 193 16.83 -19.08 6.94
C TYR A 193 18.11 -19.61 6.28
N PHE A 194 18.46 -19.11 5.09
CA PHE A 194 19.69 -19.55 4.40
C PHE A 194 20.93 -19.11 5.17
N ASN A 195 20.99 -17.85 5.64
CA ASN A 195 22.14 -17.36 6.41
C ASN A 195 22.35 -18.13 7.73
N GLN A 196 21.28 -18.37 8.49
CA GLN A 196 21.38 -19.13 9.74
C GLN A 196 21.77 -20.60 9.50
N ARG A 197 21.22 -21.22 8.45
CA ARG A 197 21.51 -22.62 8.13
C ARG A 197 22.94 -22.84 7.66
N THR A 198 23.58 -21.83 7.06
CA THR A 198 24.99 -21.91 6.65
C THR A 198 25.96 -21.68 7.82
N ARG A 199 25.56 -20.91 8.83
CA ARG A 199 26.43 -20.55 9.97
C ARG A 199 26.30 -21.46 11.17
N MET A 200 25.21 -22.26 11.27
CA MET A 200 24.99 -23.12 12.46
C MET A 200 25.56 -24.52 12.29
N ASP A 201 26.14 -25.04 13.35
CA ASP A 201 26.51 -26.45 13.48
C ASP A 201 25.30 -27.37 13.37
N ARG A 202 25.51 -28.61 12.89
CA ARG A 202 24.44 -29.60 12.66
C ARG A 202 23.49 -29.79 13.85
N LYS A 203 24.00 -29.69 15.08
CA LYS A 203 23.24 -29.86 16.33
C LYS A 203 22.21 -28.78 16.61
N ASN A 204 22.42 -27.55 16.11
CA ASN A 204 21.57 -26.40 16.37
C ASN A 204 20.60 -26.10 15.21
N ARG A 205 20.69 -26.88 14.11
CA ARG A 205 19.84 -26.68 12.90
C ARG A 205 18.36 -27.02 13.09
N GLU A 206 18.05 -27.93 14.04
CA GLU A 206 16.68 -28.38 14.31
C GLU A 206 15.79 -27.27 14.91
N ASP A 207 16.39 -26.32 15.63
CA ASP A 207 15.67 -25.19 16.25
C ASP A 207 15.27 -24.09 15.23
N VAL A 208 15.86 -24.08 14.04
CA VAL A 208 15.66 -23.04 13.02
C VAL A 208 14.73 -23.56 11.93
N SER A 209 13.42 -23.49 12.18
CA SER A 209 12.42 -23.84 11.18
C SER A 209 11.98 -22.59 10.40
N PHE A 210 11.78 -22.76 9.07
CA PHE A 210 11.28 -21.68 8.21
C PHE A 210 10.00 -21.03 8.76
N GLY A 211 9.06 -21.84 9.27
CA GLY A 211 7.82 -21.33 9.85
C GLY A 211 8.00 -20.49 11.11
N LYS A 212 8.98 -20.80 11.95
CA LYS A 212 9.33 -19.99 13.14
C LYS A 212 9.91 -18.64 12.71
N ILE A 213 10.82 -18.63 11.73
CA ILE A 213 11.40 -17.39 11.18
C ILE A 213 10.34 -16.55 10.52
N PHE A 214 9.50 -17.15 9.68
CA PHE A 214 8.40 -16.45 9.02
C PHE A 214 7.42 -15.81 10.01
N LYS A 215 7.08 -16.51 11.08
CA LYS A 215 6.24 -15.95 12.14
C LYS A 215 6.86 -14.71 12.77
N LEU A 216 8.16 -14.72 13.03
CA LEU A 216 8.86 -13.58 13.62
C LEU A 216 9.11 -12.45 12.60
N SER A 217 9.28 -12.76 11.31
CA SER A 217 9.44 -11.73 10.28
C SER A 217 8.21 -10.82 10.18
N ILE A 218 7.00 -11.37 10.42
CA ILE A 218 5.77 -10.58 10.51
C ILE A 218 5.88 -9.49 11.59
N TYR A 219 6.47 -9.79 12.73
CA TYR A 219 6.66 -8.81 13.81
C TYR A 219 7.82 -7.86 13.55
N ALA A 220 8.92 -8.37 12.98
CA ALA A 220 10.11 -7.56 12.69
C ALA A 220 9.86 -6.47 11.62
N ARG A 221 8.90 -6.68 10.73
CA ARG A 221 8.53 -5.72 9.67
C ARG A 221 7.68 -4.54 10.18
N VAL A 222 6.94 -4.70 11.29
CA VAL A 222 5.89 -3.76 11.74
C VAL A 222 6.36 -2.32 11.82
N ILE A 223 7.50 -2.06 12.49
CA ILE A 223 7.98 -0.69 12.71
C ILE A 223 8.34 0.01 11.39
N PHE A 224 8.95 -0.71 10.47
CA PHE A 224 9.32 -0.16 9.16
C PHE A 224 8.11 0.14 8.30
N GLU A 225 7.11 -0.73 8.34
CA GLU A 225 5.83 -0.55 7.63
C GLU A 225 5.08 0.69 8.12
N LEU A 226 5.01 0.88 9.45
CA LEU A 226 4.38 2.05 10.04
C LEU A 226 5.12 3.35 9.69
N VAL A 227 6.46 3.35 9.82
CA VAL A 227 7.29 4.53 9.51
C VAL A 227 7.18 4.87 8.03
N GLU A 228 7.21 3.87 7.15
CA GLU A 228 7.02 4.03 5.71
C GLU A 228 5.65 4.67 5.39
N THR A 229 4.57 4.07 5.94
CA THR A 229 3.22 4.58 5.73
C THR A 229 3.07 6.02 6.19
N ILE A 230 3.52 6.34 7.42
CA ILE A 230 3.44 7.70 7.95
C ILE A 230 4.28 8.66 7.11
N GLY A 231 5.49 8.26 6.74
CA GLY A 231 6.40 9.09 5.94
C GLY A 231 5.86 9.39 4.53
N VAL A 232 5.30 8.39 3.86
CA VAL A 232 4.65 8.56 2.55
C VAL A 232 3.42 9.46 2.66
N THR A 233 2.54 9.21 3.64
CA THR A 233 1.34 10.04 3.88
C THR A 233 1.69 11.49 4.23
N ALA A 234 2.84 11.71 4.88
CA ALA A 234 3.36 13.05 5.13
C ALA A 234 4.02 13.71 3.89
N GLY A 235 3.97 13.07 2.73
CA GLY A 235 4.52 13.59 1.47
C GLY A 235 6.04 13.51 1.35
N SER A 236 6.72 12.71 2.17
CA SER A 236 8.17 12.59 2.13
C SER A 236 8.63 11.58 1.07
N ALA A 237 9.29 12.06 0.02
CA ALA A 237 9.85 11.23 -1.06
C ALA A 237 10.94 10.25 -0.59
N ILE A 238 11.52 10.45 0.60
CA ILE A 238 12.55 9.57 1.15
C ILE A 238 12.00 8.14 1.33
N PHE A 239 10.73 8.03 1.72
CA PHE A 239 10.08 6.75 2.03
C PHE A 239 9.56 5.98 0.80
N THR A 240 9.58 6.59 -0.39
CA THR A 240 9.20 5.94 -1.66
C THR A 240 10.41 5.47 -2.46
N GLY A 241 11.63 5.83 -2.03
CA GLY A 241 12.85 5.57 -2.75
C GLY A 241 13.47 4.20 -2.48
N MET A 242 14.35 3.78 -3.40
CA MET A 242 15.10 2.52 -3.31
C MET A 242 15.95 2.44 -2.02
N ALA A 243 16.49 3.59 -1.58
CA ALA A 243 17.27 3.67 -0.34
C ALA A 243 16.45 3.26 0.89
N TRP A 244 15.19 3.72 0.99
CA TRP A 244 14.31 3.31 2.07
C TRP A 244 13.97 1.82 2.01
N MET A 245 13.73 1.28 0.83
CA MET A 245 13.52 -0.15 0.63
C MET A 245 14.67 -0.97 1.22
N PHE A 246 15.93 -0.62 0.93
CA PHE A 246 17.09 -1.28 1.51
C PHE A 246 17.15 -1.12 3.04
N ILE A 247 16.94 0.10 3.56
CA ILE A 247 16.94 0.37 5.00
C ILE A 247 15.88 -0.47 5.71
N SER A 248 14.66 -0.51 5.17
CA SER A 248 13.54 -1.21 5.79
C SER A 248 13.71 -2.73 5.76
N TYR A 249 14.23 -3.28 4.66
CA TYR A 249 14.49 -4.72 4.53
C TYR A 249 15.66 -5.16 5.42
N PHE A 250 16.78 -4.43 5.37
CA PHE A 250 17.94 -4.72 6.20
C PHE A 250 17.63 -4.51 7.68
N GLY A 251 16.92 -3.43 8.03
CA GLY A 251 16.48 -3.19 9.41
C GLY A 251 15.58 -4.30 9.95
N SER A 252 14.58 -4.73 9.16
CA SER A 252 13.72 -5.86 9.53
C SER A 252 14.50 -7.15 9.71
N TYR A 253 15.48 -7.42 8.84
CA TYR A 253 16.39 -8.54 8.95
C TYR A 253 17.24 -8.49 10.24
N GLN A 254 17.80 -7.31 10.58
CA GLN A 254 18.58 -7.14 11.82
C GLN A 254 17.72 -7.30 13.08
N LEU A 255 16.49 -6.78 13.10
CA LEU A 255 15.56 -7.00 14.21
C LEU A 255 15.23 -8.48 14.38
N LEU A 256 15.05 -9.19 13.29
CA LEU A 256 14.78 -10.62 13.30
C LEU A 256 15.99 -11.40 13.87
N LEU A 257 17.21 -11.08 13.44
CA LEU A 257 18.43 -11.67 13.98
C LEU A 257 18.60 -11.38 15.48
N ALA A 258 18.35 -10.14 15.91
CA ALA A 258 18.40 -9.77 17.32
C ALA A 258 17.41 -10.56 18.18
N GLY A 259 16.27 -10.96 17.62
CA GLY A 259 15.28 -11.82 18.26
C GLY A 259 15.70 -13.29 18.37
N PHE A 260 16.58 -13.77 17.48
CA PHE A 260 17.08 -15.13 17.49
C PHE A 260 18.36 -15.32 18.32
N MET A 261 19.24 -14.30 18.39
CA MET A 261 20.51 -14.40 19.12
C MET A 261 20.27 -14.60 20.63
N ARG A 262 20.92 -15.57 21.21
CA ARG A 262 20.99 -15.72 22.67
C ARG A 262 21.79 -14.56 23.25
N PRO A 263 21.47 -14.07 24.47
CA PRO A 263 22.31 -13.07 25.14
C PRO A 263 23.79 -13.50 25.25
N GLU A 264 24.04 -14.80 25.40
CA GLU A 264 25.38 -15.44 25.49
C GLU A 264 26.16 -15.31 24.17
N ASP A 265 25.49 -15.35 23.01
CA ASP A 265 26.15 -15.23 21.71
C ASP A 265 26.57 -13.78 21.38
N ARG A 266 26.10 -12.80 22.16
CA ARG A 266 26.48 -11.37 22.01
C ARG A 266 27.78 -11.01 22.72
N GLN A 267 28.28 -11.86 23.62
CA GLN A 267 29.45 -11.57 24.44
C GLN A 267 30.78 -12.11 23.89
N LYS A 268 30.81 -12.69 22.69
CA LYS A 268 32.03 -13.21 22.07
C LYS A 268 32.41 -12.52 20.74
N PRO A 269 32.68 -11.21 20.71
CA PRO A 269 33.36 -10.59 19.56
C PRO A 269 34.89 -10.86 19.58
N ASP A 270 35.49 -11.19 20.75
CA ASP A 270 36.92 -11.09 20.94
C ASP A 270 37.71 -12.43 20.88
N GLU A 271 37.06 -13.55 20.59
CA GLU A 271 37.73 -14.83 20.44
C GLU A 271 37.94 -15.30 18.98
N MET A 272 37.73 -14.45 18.00
CA MET A 272 37.95 -14.74 16.57
C MET A 272 38.95 -13.78 15.90
N LEU A 273 40.03 -13.38 16.64
CA LEU A 273 41.21 -12.75 16.04
C LEU A 273 42.43 -13.62 16.29
#